data_d38508ea89aae158a0d7aa54069cf573
#
_entry.id   d38508ea89aae158a0d7aa54069cf573
#
_cell.length_a   1.000
_cell.length_b   1.000
_cell.length_c   1.000
_cell.angle_alpha   90.00
_cell.angle_beta   90.00
_cell.angle_gamma   90.00
#
_symmetry.space_group_name_H-M   'P 1'
#
loop_
_entity.id
_entity.type
_entity.pdbx_description
1 polymer ?
#
loop_
_entity_poly.entity_id
_entity_poly.type
_entity_poly.pdbx_seq_one_letter_code
_entity_poly.pdbx_strand_id
1 'polypeptide(L)'
;KPQRYDDRGCWTMVCIGDSAYRTYKYDKPVLHYKFYGKKSTLTICAYDRSNPDFVFFTGATGTYKEKSDSKVLEAGEIRLRKWIDANQFEDTWKDTYDVSGMKGTWKTERWKRSAPSEELDRVLACFKESEERDDRFKGTWKLKAKRNNRTGVVPPASYDRYKIYGKHRYLSFTLTPRNPKKLFYTFKGDCGTFKTVSPDLIREHQKDIKIKWMDKDNFSITLMVNGQEWYEEWTRVKRPDFFKKILKSTEL
;
A
#
# COMPACT_ATOMS: atom_id res chain seq x y z
N LYS A 1 -11.27 35.09 -7.90
CA LYS A 1 -11.49 33.62 -7.91
C LYS A 1 -10.26 33.00 -7.29
N PRO A 2 -10.39 31.96 -6.43
CA PRO A 2 -9.23 31.23 -5.94
C PRO A 2 -8.48 30.66 -7.15
N GLN A 3 -7.15 30.80 -7.12
CA GLN A 3 -6.30 30.31 -8.20
C GLN A 3 -6.26 28.77 -8.10
N ARG A 4 -6.56 28.09 -9.20
CA ARG A 4 -6.49 26.65 -9.31
C ARG A 4 -5.10 26.24 -9.80
N TYR A 5 -4.50 25.24 -9.15
CA TYR A 5 -3.24 24.63 -9.53
C TYR A 5 -3.44 23.15 -9.87
N ASP A 6 -2.52 22.59 -10.63
CA ASP A 6 -2.50 21.16 -10.96
C ASP A 6 -2.08 20.35 -9.72
N ASP A 7 -2.92 19.43 -9.27
CA ASP A 7 -2.65 18.58 -8.11
C ASP A 7 -1.97 17.25 -8.47
N ARG A 8 -1.75 16.96 -9.76
CA ARG A 8 -1.00 15.77 -10.15
C ARG A 8 0.43 15.82 -9.62
N GLY A 9 0.94 14.68 -9.25
CA GLY A 9 2.30 14.56 -8.75
C GLY A 9 2.38 13.91 -7.36
N CYS A 10 3.57 14.01 -6.80
CA CYS A 10 3.88 13.50 -5.47
C CYS A 10 3.83 14.64 -4.45
N TRP A 11 3.18 14.36 -3.33
CA TRP A 11 2.99 15.29 -2.22
C TRP A 11 3.40 14.62 -0.92
N THR A 12 4.12 15.33 -0.07
CA THR A 12 4.45 14.88 1.29
C THR A 12 3.63 15.63 2.32
N MET A 13 3.22 14.95 3.39
CA MET A 13 2.47 15.54 4.47
C MET A 13 3.40 16.42 5.33
N VAL A 14 2.98 17.65 5.58
CA VAL A 14 3.71 18.63 6.43
C VAL A 14 3.17 18.64 7.85
N CYS A 15 1.84 18.58 7.98
CA CYS A 15 1.18 18.49 9.28
C CYS A 15 -0.23 17.95 9.12
N ILE A 16 -0.78 17.45 10.21
CA ILE A 16 -2.18 17.07 10.35
C ILE A 16 -2.73 17.67 11.64
N GLY A 17 -3.95 18.21 11.57
CA GLY A 17 -4.71 18.71 12.71
C GLY A 17 -6.08 18.03 12.80
N ASP A 18 -6.64 17.98 13.98
CA ASP A 18 -8.01 17.52 14.23
C ASP A 18 -8.92 18.61 14.79
N SER A 19 -10.22 18.34 14.88
CA SER A 19 -11.23 19.26 15.42
C SER A 19 -11.05 19.56 16.92
N ALA A 20 -10.15 18.88 17.62
CA ALA A 20 -9.76 19.16 18.98
C ALA A 20 -8.54 20.14 19.07
N TYR A 21 -8.23 20.81 17.96
CA TYR A 21 -7.11 21.77 17.82
C TYR A 21 -5.72 21.18 18.08
N ARG A 22 -5.58 19.87 17.99
CA ARG A 22 -4.28 19.20 18.05
C ARG A 22 -3.63 19.26 16.69
N THR A 23 -2.60 20.10 16.55
CA THR A 23 -1.76 20.13 15.34
C THR A 23 -0.51 19.31 15.59
N TYR A 24 -0.34 18.25 14.82
CA TYR A 24 0.89 17.45 14.83
C TYR A 24 1.80 17.99 13.73
N LYS A 25 2.81 18.76 14.11
CA LYS A 25 3.91 19.11 13.21
C LYS A 25 4.91 17.95 13.23
N TYR A 26 5.37 17.59 12.05
CA TYR A 26 6.40 16.58 11.91
C TYR A 26 7.75 17.29 11.80
N ASP A 27 8.57 17.24 12.84
CA ASP A 27 9.93 17.82 12.89
C ASP A 27 10.91 17.09 11.95
N LYS A 28 10.57 15.87 11.55
CA LYS A 28 11.26 15.10 10.51
C LYS A 28 10.30 14.85 9.35
N PRO A 29 10.80 14.73 8.11
CA PRO A 29 9.94 14.37 7.00
C PRO A 29 9.24 13.05 7.32
N VAL A 30 7.93 13.12 7.50
CA VAL A 30 7.12 11.91 7.59
C VAL A 30 7.15 11.29 6.22
N LEU A 31 7.55 10.03 6.14
CA LEU A 31 7.54 9.26 4.91
C LEU A 31 6.08 8.93 4.49
N HIS A 32 5.25 9.95 4.48
CA HIS A 32 3.82 9.89 4.16
C HIS A 32 3.58 10.70 2.89
N TYR A 33 3.32 9.99 1.82
CA TYR A 33 3.20 10.56 0.48
C TYR A 33 1.81 10.36 -0.08
N LYS A 34 1.38 11.30 -0.89
CA LYS A 34 0.11 11.24 -1.63
C LYS A 34 0.37 11.49 -3.11
N PHE A 35 -0.27 10.69 -3.95
CA PHE A 35 -0.27 10.84 -5.39
C PHE A 35 -1.70 11.04 -5.88
N TYR A 36 -1.87 11.95 -6.81
CA TYR A 36 -3.12 12.16 -7.52
C TYR A 36 -2.95 11.75 -8.97
N GLY A 37 -3.66 10.68 -9.35
CA GLY A 37 -3.84 10.30 -10.74
C GLY A 37 -5.13 10.90 -11.30
N LYS A 38 -5.41 10.66 -12.57
CA LYS A 38 -6.59 11.20 -13.27
C LYS A 38 -7.94 10.85 -12.59
N LYS A 39 -8.08 9.64 -12.02
CA LYS A 39 -9.32 9.13 -11.41
C LYS A 39 -9.11 8.40 -10.09
N SER A 40 -7.91 8.40 -9.57
CA SER A 40 -7.54 7.66 -8.38
C SER A 40 -6.52 8.41 -7.55
N THR A 41 -6.48 8.11 -6.26
CA THR A 41 -5.44 8.57 -5.33
C THR A 41 -4.71 7.39 -4.74
N LEU A 42 -3.47 7.61 -4.38
CA LEU A 42 -2.65 6.72 -3.59
C LEU A 42 -2.03 7.53 -2.46
N THR A 43 -2.27 7.11 -1.23
CA THR A 43 -1.55 7.59 -0.06
C THR A 43 -0.70 6.45 0.47
N ILE A 44 0.58 6.69 0.74
CA ILE A 44 1.50 5.64 1.14
C ILE A 44 2.53 6.16 2.15
N CYS A 45 2.75 5.37 3.20
CA CYS A 45 3.85 5.53 4.14
C CYS A 45 4.82 4.37 3.95
N ALA A 46 6.09 4.68 3.76
CA ALA A 46 7.17 3.70 3.69
C ALA A 46 8.00 3.77 4.97
N TYR A 47 8.37 2.62 5.51
CA TYR A 47 9.15 2.51 6.74
C TYR A 47 10.42 1.71 6.45
N ASP A 48 11.57 2.37 6.56
CA ASP A 48 12.86 1.70 6.57
C ASP A 48 13.16 1.18 7.99
N ARG A 49 13.55 -0.08 8.09
CA ARG A 49 14.03 -0.70 9.32
C ARG A 49 15.52 -1.05 9.22
N SER A 50 16.31 -0.18 8.62
CA SER A 50 17.75 -0.34 8.48
C SER A 50 18.18 -1.54 7.62
N ASN A 51 17.27 -2.06 6.79
CA ASN A 51 17.57 -3.14 5.84
C ASN A 51 17.31 -2.65 4.42
N PRO A 52 18.37 -2.42 3.59
CA PRO A 52 18.22 -1.92 2.22
C PRO A 52 17.44 -2.88 1.30
N ASP A 53 17.34 -4.16 1.67
CA ASP A 53 16.65 -5.20 0.89
C ASP A 53 15.17 -5.36 1.25
N PHE A 54 14.67 -4.58 2.22
CA PHE A 54 13.35 -4.77 2.78
C PHE A 54 12.72 -3.47 3.25
N VAL A 55 11.48 -3.18 2.82
CA VAL A 55 10.71 -2.00 3.22
C VAL A 55 9.31 -2.41 3.65
N PHE A 56 8.88 -1.95 4.81
CA PHE A 56 7.47 -2.01 5.21
C PHE A 56 6.72 -0.80 4.67
N PHE A 57 5.46 -0.98 4.32
CA PHE A 57 4.59 0.11 3.93
C PHE A 57 3.16 -0.07 4.42
N THR A 58 2.49 1.05 4.59
CA THR A 58 1.03 1.13 4.75
C THR A 58 0.50 2.15 3.77
N GLY A 59 -0.76 2.03 3.39
CA GLY A 59 -1.32 2.99 2.47
C GLY A 59 -2.81 2.86 2.28
N ALA A 60 -3.32 3.75 1.44
CA ALA A 60 -4.71 3.77 1.01
C ALA A 60 -4.79 4.15 -0.47
N THR A 61 -5.73 3.58 -1.17
CA THR A 61 -6.06 3.97 -2.54
C THR A 61 -7.56 4.06 -2.72
N GLY A 62 -8.00 5.03 -3.50
CA GLY A 62 -9.41 5.25 -3.73
C GLY A 62 -9.69 5.98 -5.03
N THR A 63 -10.97 6.22 -5.28
CA THR A 63 -11.40 7.05 -6.40
C THR A 63 -11.08 8.51 -6.14
N TYR A 64 -10.83 9.25 -7.21
CA TYR A 64 -10.59 10.68 -7.18
C TYR A 64 -11.39 11.39 -8.26
N LYS A 65 -11.99 12.52 -7.90
CA LYS A 65 -12.68 13.41 -8.84
C LYS A 65 -12.69 14.84 -8.30
N GLU A 66 -12.22 15.77 -9.08
CA GLU A 66 -12.43 17.18 -8.81
C GLU A 66 -13.90 17.54 -8.95
N LYS A 67 -14.44 18.33 -8.03
CA LYS A 67 -15.82 18.84 -8.02
C LYS A 67 -15.86 20.33 -8.31
N SER A 68 -14.90 21.09 -7.79
CA SER A 68 -14.73 22.53 -8.01
C SER A 68 -13.29 22.92 -7.60
N ASP A 69 -12.95 24.20 -7.75
CA ASP A 69 -11.63 24.73 -7.36
C ASP A 69 -11.27 24.53 -5.88
N SER A 70 -12.29 24.33 -5.03
CA SER A 70 -12.12 24.14 -3.58
C SER A 70 -12.67 22.83 -3.05
N LYS A 71 -13.12 21.91 -3.91
CA LYS A 71 -13.73 20.65 -3.50
C LYS A 71 -13.26 19.50 -4.37
N VAL A 72 -12.77 18.45 -3.72
CA VAL A 72 -12.46 17.18 -4.36
C VAL A 72 -13.24 16.05 -3.71
N LEU A 73 -13.59 15.04 -4.49
CA LEU A 73 -14.15 13.79 -4.00
C LEU A 73 -13.03 12.76 -4.00
N GLU A 74 -12.59 12.37 -2.83
CA GLU A 74 -11.52 11.37 -2.64
C GLU A 74 -12.06 10.19 -1.84
N ALA A 75 -11.95 8.99 -2.39
CA ALA A 75 -12.39 7.76 -1.74
C ALA A 75 -13.88 7.76 -1.33
N GLY A 76 -14.73 8.53 -2.03
CA GLY A 76 -16.15 8.70 -1.72
C GLY A 76 -16.46 9.80 -0.70
N GLU A 77 -15.46 10.51 -0.18
CA GLU A 77 -15.60 11.62 0.77
C GLU A 77 -15.32 12.97 0.11
N ILE A 78 -16.07 13.99 0.52
CA ILE A 78 -15.80 15.37 0.13
C ILE A 78 -14.64 15.89 0.98
N ARG A 79 -13.60 16.39 0.32
CA ARG A 79 -12.53 17.15 0.93
C ARG A 79 -12.63 18.61 0.49
N LEU A 80 -12.51 19.51 1.43
CA LEU A 80 -12.43 20.95 1.16
C LEU A 80 -10.96 21.30 0.97
N ARG A 81 -10.60 21.65 -0.26
CA ARG A 81 -9.22 22.00 -0.63
C ARG A 81 -9.01 23.50 -0.62
N LYS A 82 -7.96 23.92 0.06
CA LYS A 82 -7.47 25.30 0.06
C LYS A 82 -6.03 25.30 -0.45
N TRP A 83 -5.83 25.87 -1.61
CA TRP A 83 -4.49 26.11 -2.12
C TRP A 83 -3.81 27.24 -1.36
N ILE A 84 -2.57 27.03 -0.92
CA ILE A 84 -1.69 28.04 -0.32
C ILE A 84 -0.87 28.68 -1.45
N ASP A 85 -0.29 27.83 -2.30
CA ASP A 85 0.43 28.20 -3.53
C ASP A 85 0.48 26.99 -4.49
N ALA A 86 1.24 27.09 -5.58
CA ALA A 86 1.37 26.01 -6.56
C ALA A 86 1.98 24.71 -6.00
N ASN A 87 2.64 24.79 -4.86
CA ASN A 87 3.37 23.69 -4.25
C ASN A 87 2.83 23.27 -2.88
N GLN A 88 1.75 23.91 -2.40
CA GLN A 88 1.15 23.58 -1.12
C GLN A 88 -0.37 23.75 -1.12
N PHE A 89 -1.05 22.80 -0.48
CA PHE A 89 -2.49 22.90 -0.20
C PHE A 89 -2.85 22.29 1.16
N GLU A 90 -4.03 22.64 1.64
CA GLU A 90 -4.70 22.03 2.79
C GLU A 90 -5.96 21.31 2.31
N ASP A 91 -6.16 20.09 2.79
CA ASP A 91 -7.39 19.34 2.63
C ASP A 91 -8.06 19.17 4.00
N THR A 92 -9.31 19.62 4.12
CA THR A 92 -10.15 19.40 5.31
C THR A 92 -11.23 18.38 4.99
N TRP A 93 -11.34 17.35 5.81
CA TRP A 93 -12.26 16.23 5.59
C TRP A 93 -12.77 15.65 6.92
N LYS A 94 -13.88 14.93 6.86
CA LYS A 94 -14.45 14.22 8.00
C LYS A 94 -14.10 12.74 7.91
N ASP A 95 -13.53 12.17 8.98
CA ASP A 95 -13.17 10.74 9.00
C ASP A 95 -14.42 9.86 9.14
N THR A 96 -15.06 9.57 8.02
CA THR A 96 -16.29 8.76 7.95
C THR A 96 -15.98 7.26 8.06
N TYR A 97 -14.81 6.82 7.61
CA TYR A 97 -14.44 5.40 7.51
C TYR A 97 -13.50 4.92 8.63
N ASP A 98 -13.25 5.76 9.63
CA ASP A 98 -12.37 5.44 10.75
C ASP A 98 -10.93 5.08 10.32
N VAL A 99 -10.42 5.81 9.34
CA VAL A 99 -9.06 5.57 8.81
C VAL A 99 -7.99 5.93 9.82
N SER A 100 -8.25 6.95 10.62
CA SER A 100 -7.31 7.48 11.63
C SER A 100 -7.59 6.98 13.05
N GLY A 101 -8.58 6.09 13.25
CA GLY A 101 -9.02 5.66 14.58
C GLY A 101 -9.88 6.70 15.32
N MET A 102 -10.34 7.76 14.64
CA MET A 102 -11.14 8.85 15.23
C MET A 102 -12.34 9.17 14.34
N LYS A 103 -13.19 8.17 14.13
CA LYS A 103 -14.39 8.26 13.29
C LYS A 103 -15.25 9.47 13.64
N GLY A 104 -15.69 10.19 12.63
CA GLY A 104 -16.59 11.32 12.76
C GLY A 104 -15.91 12.65 13.07
N THR A 105 -14.61 12.69 13.32
CA THR A 105 -13.86 13.94 13.54
C THR A 105 -13.46 14.61 12.25
N TRP A 106 -13.36 15.94 12.28
CA TRP A 106 -12.79 16.71 11.18
C TRP A 106 -11.26 16.69 11.27
N LYS A 107 -10.61 16.53 10.12
CA LYS A 107 -9.15 16.55 9.95
C LYS A 107 -8.77 17.63 8.96
N THR A 108 -7.65 18.27 9.20
CA THR A 108 -7.00 19.15 8.23
C THR A 108 -5.58 18.66 8.01
N GLU A 109 -5.24 18.37 6.78
CA GLU A 109 -3.93 17.90 6.35
C GLU A 109 -3.29 18.96 5.47
N ARG A 110 -2.02 19.30 5.71
CA ARG A 110 -1.24 20.16 4.82
C ARG A 110 -0.25 19.31 4.04
N TRP A 111 -0.26 19.51 2.75
CA TRP A 111 0.56 18.79 1.79
C TRP A 111 1.48 19.74 1.04
N LYS A 112 2.73 19.32 0.84
CA LYS A 112 3.74 20.04 0.05
C LYS A 112 4.21 19.16 -1.10
N ARG A 113 4.35 19.73 -2.29
CA ARG A 113 4.92 19.04 -3.46
C ARG A 113 6.35 18.59 -3.15
N SER A 114 6.68 17.36 -3.49
CA SER A 114 8.00 16.77 -3.21
C SER A 114 8.37 15.72 -4.25
N ALA A 115 9.64 15.36 -4.29
CA ALA A 115 10.06 14.10 -4.90
C ALA A 115 9.78 12.93 -3.95
N PRO A 116 9.57 11.71 -4.46
CA PRO A 116 9.56 10.50 -3.64
C PRO A 116 10.88 10.34 -2.86
N SER A 117 10.80 9.74 -1.67
CA SER A 117 12.01 9.29 -0.97
C SER A 117 12.54 8.01 -1.60
N GLU A 118 13.79 7.66 -1.26
CA GLU A 118 14.42 6.44 -1.72
C GLU A 118 13.65 5.17 -1.30
N GLU A 119 13.10 5.16 -0.07
CA GLU A 119 12.26 4.07 0.42
C GLU A 119 10.97 3.95 -0.36
N LEU A 120 10.33 5.08 -0.67
CA LEU A 120 9.12 5.10 -1.48
C LEU A 120 9.39 4.62 -2.90
N ASP A 121 10.49 5.06 -3.51
CA ASP A 121 10.89 4.60 -4.85
C ASP A 121 11.11 3.08 -4.87
N ARG A 122 11.69 2.51 -3.82
CA ARG A 122 11.82 1.05 -3.68
C ARG A 122 10.47 0.35 -3.64
N VAL A 123 9.51 0.88 -2.88
CA VAL A 123 8.13 0.33 -2.82
C VAL A 123 7.46 0.42 -4.19
N LEU A 124 7.50 1.58 -4.84
CA LEU A 124 6.90 1.78 -6.16
C LEU A 124 7.55 0.88 -7.22
N ALA A 125 8.86 0.69 -7.16
CA ALA A 125 9.57 -0.26 -8.02
C ALA A 125 9.07 -1.69 -7.85
N CYS A 126 8.77 -2.13 -6.62
CA CYS A 126 8.18 -3.45 -6.37
C CYS A 126 6.79 -3.58 -7.02
N PHE A 127 5.95 -2.55 -6.92
CA PHE A 127 4.64 -2.54 -7.59
C PHE A 127 4.77 -2.61 -9.11
N LYS A 128 5.70 -1.88 -9.71
CA LYS A 128 5.95 -1.85 -11.14
C LYS A 128 6.56 -3.16 -11.65
N GLU A 129 7.60 -3.65 -10.98
CA GLU A 129 8.33 -4.84 -11.39
C GLU A 129 7.48 -6.12 -11.31
N SER A 130 6.43 -6.13 -10.47
CA SER A 130 5.52 -7.28 -10.33
C SER A 130 4.80 -7.67 -11.63
N GLU A 131 4.85 -6.82 -12.67
CA GLU A 131 4.30 -7.09 -14.00
C GLU A 131 5.28 -7.85 -14.94
N GLU A 132 6.57 -7.87 -14.62
CA GLU A 132 7.64 -8.22 -15.57
C GLU A 132 8.03 -9.70 -15.59
N ARG A 133 7.59 -10.49 -14.60
CA ARG A 133 8.01 -11.88 -14.46
C ARG A 133 7.24 -12.81 -15.40
N ASP A 134 7.96 -13.67 -16.11
CA ASP A 134 7.37 -14.70 -16.98
C ASP A 134 7.95 -16.09 -16.65
N ASP A 135 7.55 -16.63 -15.52
CA ASP A 135 7.89 -17.98 -15.06
C ASP A 135 6.80 -18.57 -14.16
N ARG A 136 7.12 -19.67 -13.47
CA ARG A 136 6.19 -20.39 -12.61
C ARG A 136 5.60 -19.51 -11.49
N PHE A 137 6.32 -18.48 -11.01
CA PHE A 137 5.86 -17.56 -9.97
C PHE A 137 5.07 -16.38 -10.52
N LYS A 138 4.99 -16.20 -11.83
CA LYS A 138 4.19 -15.12 -12.44
C LYS A 138 2.77 -15.14 -11.94
N GLY A 139 2.25 -13.95 -11.64
CA GLY A 139 0.87 -13.73 -11.27
C GLY A 139 0.70 -13.28 -9.82
N THR A 140 -0.55 -13.24 -9.42
CA THR A 140 -0.97 -12.84 -8.09
C THR A 140 -1.37 -14.07 -7.29
N TRP A 141 -0.84 -14.17 -6.10
CA TRP A 141 -1.09 -15.24 -5.16
C TRP A 141 -1.90 -14.72 -3.99
N LYS A 142 -2.96 -15.44 -3.61
CA LYS A 142 -3.78 -15.12 -2.43
C LYS A 142 -3.52 -16.16 -1.35
N LEU A 143 -3.35 -15.70 -0.12
CA LEU A 143 -3.23 -16.58 1.05
C LEU A 143 -4.54 -17.35 1.25
N LYS A 144 -4.47 -18.66 1.22
CA LYS A 144 -5.59 -19.58 1.40
C LYS A 144 -5.73 -20.00 2.86
N ALA A 145 -4.62 -20.38 3.48
CA ALA A 145 -4.58 -20.83 4.86
C ALA A 145 -3.23 -20.53 5.52
N LYS A 146 -3.24 -20.40 6.84
CA LYS A 146 -2.07 -20.13 7.66
C LYS A 146 -2.15 -20.82 9.00
N ARG A 147 -1.06 -21.43 9.45
CA ARG A 147 -0.92 -21.98 10.80
C ARG A 147 0.46 -21.69 11.38
N ASN A 148 0.58 -21.81 12.69
CA ASN A 148 1.89 -21.90 13.35
C ASN A 148 2.02 -23.24 14.09
N ASN A 149 3.21 -23.57 14.53
CA ASN A 149 3.51 -24.82 15.24
C ASN A 149 2.78 -24.97 16.61
N ARG A 150 2.22 -23.88 17.16
CA ARG A 150 1.46 -23.92 18.42
C ARG A 150 0.01 -24.34 18.21
N THR A 151 -0.60 -23.94 17.10
CA THR A 151 -2.03 -24.21 16.86
C THR A 151 -2.29 -25.53 16.15
N GLY A 152 -1.31 -26.07 15.40
CA GLY A 152 -1.45 -27.32 14.67
C GLY A 152 -2.52 -27.36 13.57
N VAL A 153 -3.46 -26.42 13.57
CA VAL A 153 -4.59 -26.32 12.64
C VAL A 153 -4.27 -25.33 11.53
N VAL A 154 -4.75 -25.61 10.32
CA VAL A 154 -4.66 -24.71 9.16
C VAL A 154 -6.03 -24.06 8.91
N PRO A 155 -6.38 -22.95 9.57
CA PRO A 155 -7.63 -22.26 9.30
C PRO A 155 -7.52 -21.49 7.97
N PRO A 156 -8.66 -21.19 7.33
CA PRO A 156 -8.70 -20.22 6.24
C PRO A 156 -8.12 -18.87 6.70
N ALA A 157 -7.54 -18.14 5.79
CA ALA A 157 -7.08 -16.80 6.10
C ALA A 157 -8.28 -15.89 6.41
N SER A 158 -8.26 -15.21 7.56
CA SER A 158 -9.31 -14.28 8.00
C SER A 158 -9.28 -12.93 7.29
N TYR A 159 -8.32 -12.70 6.41
CA TYR A 159 -8.08 -11.46 5.67
C TYR A 159 -7.55 -11.76 4.28
N ASP A 160 -7.78 -10.83 3.36
CA ASP A 160 -7.23 -10.91 2.01
C ASP A 160 -5.76 -10.48 2.04
N ARG A 161 -4.86 -11.46 1.93
CA ARG A 161 -3.43 -11.23 1.76
C ARG A 161 -2.97 -11.73 0.42
N TYR A 162 -2.20 -10.91 -0.25
CA TYR A 162 -1.68 -11.18 -1.58
C TYR A 162 -0.16 -11.15 -1.59
N LYS A 163 0.41 -11.94 -2.49
CA LYS A 163 1.83 -11.97 -2.76
C LYS A 163 2.05 -11.92 -4.28
N ILE A 164 3.01 -11.12 -4.71
CA ILE A 164 3.36 -10.98 -6.11
C ILE A 164 4.88 -11.03 -6.20
N TYR A 165 5.39 -11.83 -7.13
CA TYR A 165 6.80 -11.95 -7.40
C TYR A 165 7.13 -11.28 -8.73
N GLY A 166 7.98 -10.27 -8.70
CA GLY A 166 8.58 -9.65 -9.87
C GLY A 166 9.90 -10.32 -10.27
N LYS A 167 10.61 -9.73 -11.20
CA LYS A 167 11.89 -10.27 -11.69
C LYS A 167 12.96 -10.35 -10.59
N HIS A 168 13.10 -9.31 -9.80
CA HIS A 168 14.11 -9.18 -8.74
C HIS A 168 13.53 -8.83 -7.37
N ARG A 169 12.23 -8.60 -7.29
CA ARG A 169 11.57 -8.12 -6.07
C ARG A 169 10.27 -8.87 -5.83
N TYR A 170 9.88 -8.95 -4.57
CA TYR A 170 8.55 -9.42 -4.18
C TYR A 170 7.75 -8.30 -3.52
N LEU A 171 6.45 -8.43 -3.55
CA LEU A 171 5.48 -7.58 -2.89
C LEU A 171 4.48 -8.46 -2.13
N SER A 172 4.34 -8.25 -0.83
CA SER A 172 3.36 -8.95 0.00
C SER A 172 2.51 -7.91 0.74
N PHE A 173 1.19 -8.01 0.65
CA PHE A 173 0.31 -7.03 1.30
C PHE A 173 -1.04 -7.62 1.68
N THR A 174 -1.63 -7.04 2.72
CA THR A 174 -3.01 -7.28 3.15
C THR A 174 -3.88 -6.13 2.67
N LEU A 175 -5.02 -6.46 2.08
CA LEU A 175 -5.99 -5.52 1.55
C LEU A 175 -7.25 -5.50 2.39
N THR A 176 -7.73 -4.32 2.76
CA THR A 176 -8.98 -4.13 3.50
C THR A 176 -9.86 -3.13 2.78
N PRO A 177 -11.03 -3.54 2.23
CA PRO A 177 -12.03 -2.60 1.74
C PRO A 177 -12.62 -1.80 2.90
N ARG A 178 -12.73 -0.48 2.75
CA ARG A 178 -13.22 0.42 3.80
C ARG A 178 -14.64 0.92 3.59
N ASN A 179 -15.21 0.71 2.41
CA ASN A 179 -16.60 1.03 2.16
C ASN A 179 -17.33 -0.06 1.36
N PRO A 180 -18.68 -0.15 1.46
CA PRO A 180 -19.47 -1.18 0.77
C PRO A 180 -19.35 -1.12 -0.76
N LYS A 181 -19.14 0.07 -1.32
CA LYS A 181 -18.99 0.30 -2.76
C LYS A 181 -17.58 0.00 -3.28
N LYS A 182 -16.67 -0.43 -2.41
CA LYS A 182 -15.25 -0.71 -2.73
C LYS A 182 -14.56 0.45 -3.47
N LEU A 183 -14.90 1.69 -3.09
CA LEU A 183 -14.30 2.91 -3.64
C LEU A 183 -13.00 3.28 -2.92
N PHE A 184 -12.77 2.67 -1.77
CA PHE A 184 -11.66 2.95 -0.87
C PHE A 184 -11.10 1.67 -0.27
N TYR A 185 -9.80 1.51 -0.34
CA TYR A 185 -9.06 0.38 0.25
C TYR A 185 -7.90 0.92 1.09
N THR A 186 -7.67 0.29 2.23
CA THR A 186 -6.40 0.40 2.94
C THR A 186 -5.59 -0.86 2.73
N PHE A 187 -4.27 -0.73 2.75
CA PHE A 187 -3.36 -1.85 2.63
C PHE A 187 -2.14 -1.67 3.53
N LYS A 188 -1.56 -2.77 3.92
CA LYS A 188 -0.28 -2.82 4.63
C LYS A 188 0.50 -4.03 4.16
N GLY A 189 1.81 -3.91 4.11
CA GLY A 189 2.63 -4.99 3.62
C GLY A 189 4.11 -4.70 3.70
N ASP A 190 4.82 -5.49 2.95
CA ASP A 190 6.26 -5.44 2.82
C ASP A 190 6.67 -5.76 1.38
N CYS A 191 7.81 -5.25 1.01
CA CYS A 191 8.46 -5.58 -0.25
C CYS A 191 9.98 -5.66 -0.05
N GLY A 192 10.62 -6.37 -0.94
CA GLY A 192 12.07 -6.52 -0.86
C GLY A 192 12.64 -7.25 -2.06
N THR A 193 13.91 -7.58 -1.97
CA THR A 193 14.58 -8.35 -3.01
C THR A 193 14.07 -9.79 -3.06
N PHE A 194 14.05 -10.35 -4.26
CA PHE A 194 13.60 -11.70 -4.55
C PHE A 194 14.56 -12.41 -5.51
N LYS A 195 14.80 -13.69 -5.23
CA LYS A 195 15.61 -14.57 -6.09
C LYS A 195 15.10 -16.00 -6.04
N THR A 196 14.92 -16.62 -7.18
CA THR A 196 14.75 -18.08 -7.28
C THR A 196 16.13 -18.72 -7.14
N VAL A 197 16.32 -19.57 -6.14
CA VAL A 197 17.57 -20.30 -5.88
C VAL A 197 17.53 -21.66 -6.55
N SER A 198 16.39 -22.37 -6.42
CA SER A 198 16.09 -23.63 -7.08
C SER A 198 14.58 -23.74 -7.32
N PRO A 199 14.06 -24.75 -8.01
CA PRO A 199 12.61 -24.90 -8.23
C PRO A 199 11.75 -24.94 -6.96
N ASP A 200 12.34 -25.33 -5.84
CA ASP A 200 11.70 -25.49 -4.53
C ASP A 200 12.29 -24.58 -3.44
N LEU A 201 13.17 -23.64 -3.81
CA LEU A 201 13.80 -22.71 -2.89
C LEU A 201 13.86 -21.30 -3.47
N ILE A 202 13.27 -20.36 -2.76
CA ILE A 202 13.37 -18.92 -3.07
C ILE A 202 14.08 -18.19 -1.95
N ARG A 203 14.61 -17.02 -2.26
CA ARG A 203 15.15 -16.08 -1.28
C ARG A 203 14.38 -14.78 -1.35
N GLU A 204 13.75 -14.43 -0.23
CA GLU A 204 13.12 -13.12 0.00
C GLU A 204 13.98 -12.36 1.01
N HIS A 205 14.45 -11.15 0.67
CA HIS A 205 15.24 -10.27 1.54
C HIS A 205 16.23 -11.01 2.46
N GLN A 206 17.09 -11.86 1.96
CA GLN A 206 18.10 -12.66 2.70
C GLN A 206 17.55 -13.88 3.45
N LYS A 207 16.25 -14.17 3.39
CA LYS A 207 15.67 -15.38 3.98
C LYS A 207 15.42 -16.43 2.92
N ASP A 208 15.92 -17.62 3.15
CA ASP A 208 15.62 -18.78 2.33
C ASP A 208 14.28 -19.38 2.73
N ILE A 209 13.43 -19.60 1.74
CA ILE A 209 12.07 -20.08 1.92
C ILE A 209 11.88 -21.31 1.05
N LYS A 210 11.60 -22.45 1.67
CA LYS A 210 11.26 -23.67 0.97
C LYS A 210 9.86 -23.61 0.38
N ILE A 211 9.75 -23.92 -0.89
CA ILE A 211 8.48 -23.99 -1.65
C ILE A 211 8.12 -25.44 -1.84
N LYS A 212 6.89 -25.79 -1.49
CA LYS A 212 6.29 -27.07 -1.86
C LYS A 212 5.14 -26.80 -2.83
N TRP A 213 5.34 -27.12 -4.09
CA TRP A 213 4.29 -27.05 -5.10
C TRP A 213 3.30 -28.20 -4.89
N MET A 214 2.01 -27.87 -4.77
CA MET A 214 0.91 -28.83 -4.73
C MET A 214 0.39 -29.10 -6.13
N ASP A 215 0.32 -28.07 -6.97
CA ASP A 215 0.02 -28.12 -8.40
C ASP A 215 0.53 -26.84 -9.10
N LYS A 216 0.08 -26.56 -10.33
CA LYS A 216 0.50 -25.37 -11.10
C LYS A 216 0.00 -24.05 -10.50
N ASP A 217 -1.08 -24.08 -9.74
CA ASP A 217 -1.77 -22.90 -9.21
C ASP A 217 -1.79 -22.84 -7.67
N ASN A 218 -1.12 -23.80 -6.99
CA ASN A 218 -1.07 -23.85 -5.53
C ASN A 218 0.32 -24.24 -5.05
N PHE A 219 0.80 -23.51 -4.04
CA PHE A 219 2.03 -23.87 -3.32
C PHE A 219 1.90 -23.58 -1.82
N SER A 220 2.75 -24.21 -1.03
CA SER A 220 2.92 -23.90 0.39
C SER A 220 4.35 -23.48 0.67
N ILE A 221 4.51 -22.70 1.72
CA ILE A 221 5.80 -22.28 2.27
C ILE A 221 5.84 -22.51 3.77
N THR A 222 7.04 -22.74 4.28
CA THR A 222 7.32 -22.81 5.70
C THR A 222 8.36 -21.75 6.05
N LEU A 223 8.06 -20.93 7.05
CA LEU A 223 8.85 -19.79 7.48
C LEU A 223 9.16 -19.88 8.97
N MET A 224 10.38 -19.51 9.36
CA MET A 224 10.71 -19.25 10.76
C MET A 224 10.59 -17.76 11.06
N VAL A 225 9.69 -17.39 11.97
CA VAL A 225 9.48 -16.01 12.41
C VAL A 225 9.53 -15.96 13.93
N ASN A 226 10.51 -15.27 14.50
CA ASN A 226 10.70 -15.15 15.95
C ASN A 226 10.71 -16.51 16.69
N GLY A 227 11.42 -17.49 16.14
CA GLY A 227 11.51 -18.84 16.71
C GLY A 227 10.26 -19.70 16.56
N GLN A 228 9.25 -19.23 15.83
CA GLN A 228 8.04 -19.99 15.52
C GLN A 228 8.01 -20.39 14.05
N GLU A 229 7.66 -21.63 13.80
CA GLU A 229 7.40 -22.11 12.47
C GLU A 229 6.00 -21.69 12.01
N TRP A 230 5.93 -21.06 10.85
CA TRP A 230 4.71 -20.67 10.18
C TRP A 230 4.59 -21.41 8.87
N TYR A 231 3.42 -22.00 8.65
CA TYR A 231 3.03 -22.65 7.41
C TYR A 231 1.98 -21.78 6.70
N GLU A 232 2.13 -21.54 5.42
CA GLU A 232 1.19 -20.77 4.59
C GLU A 232 0.91 -21.52 3.30
N GLU A 233 -0.37 -21.55 2.91
CA GLU A 233 -0.82 -22.04 1.60
C GLU A 233 -1.26 -20.87 0.73
N TRP A 234 -0.78 -20.85 -0.48
CA TRP A 234 -1.04 -19.82 -1.46
C TRP A 234 -1.68 -20.39 -2.72
N THR A 235 -2.69 -19.70 -3.25
CA THR A 235 -3.38 -20.05 -4.49
C THR A 235 -3.29 -18.91 -5.49
N ARG A 236 -3.10 -19.25 -6.76
CA ARG A 236 -3.08 -18.28 -7.84
C ARG A 236 -4.48 -17.69 -8.04
N VAL A 237 -4.55 -16.38 -8.21
CA VAL A 237 -5.81 -15.68 -8.43
C VAL A 237 -5.66 -14.63 -9.53
N LYS A 238 -6.79 -14.18 -10.06
CA LYS A 238 -6.82 -13.00 -10.91
C LYS A 238 -6.37 -11.79 -10.08
N ARG A 239 -5.51 -10.95 -10.68
CA ARG A 239 -5.04 -9.72 -10.04
C ARG A 239 -6.21 -8.82 -9.67
N PRO A 240 -6.32 -8.35 -8.41
CA PRO A 240 -7.36 -7.43 -7.97
C PRO A 240 -7.29 -6.09 -8.73
N ASP A 241 -8.45 -5.53 -9.06
CA ASP A 241 -8.52 -4.27 -9.84
C ASP A 241 -7.90 -3.06 -9.11
N PHE A 242 -7.86 -3.08 -7.78
CA PHE A 242 -7.22 -2.01 -7.01
C PHE A 242 -5.73 -1.86 -7.32
N PHE A 243 -5.04 -2.94 -7.69
CA PHE A 243 -3.62 -2.91 -8.03
C PHE A 243 -3.36 -2.03 -9.25
N LYS A 244 -4.22 -2.12 -10.26
CA LYS A 244 -4.18 -1.22 -11.42
C LYS A 244 -4.39 0.25 -11.03
N LYS A 245 -5.23 0.49 -10.01
CA LYS A 245 -5.47 1.85 -9.50
C LYS A 245 -4.23 2.43 -8.83
N ILE A 246 -3.49 1.64 -8.06
CA ILE A 246 -2.21 2.07 -7.47
C ILE A 246 -1.24 2.50 -8.58
N LEU A 247 -0.99 1.63 -9.55
CA LEU A 247 -0.07 1.93 -10.65
C LEU A 247 -0.49 3.20 -11.42
N LYS A 248 -1.77 3.31 -11.79
CA LYS A 248 -2.30 4.51 -12.48
C LYS A 248 -2.21 5.79 -11.66
N SER A 249 -2.21 5.71 -10.34
CA SER A 249 -2.07 6.89 -9.48
C SER A 249 -0.64 7.44 -9.47
N THR A 250 0.35 6.59 -9.78
CA THR A 250 1.76 6.96 -9.83
C THR A 250 2.26 7.32 -11.23
N GLU A 251 1.44 7.12 -12.27
CA GLU A 251 1.71 7.60 -13.63
C GLU A 251 1.46 9.11 -13.67
N LEU A 252 2.51 9.88 -13.79
CA LEU A 252 2.52 11.35 -13.90
C LEU A 252 2.29 11.81 -15.32
#